data_62dfee2bbebc79ebf4b0d05273c08d77
#
_entry.id   62dfee2bbebc79ebf4b0d05273c08d77
#
_cell.length_a   1.000
_cell.length_b   1.000
_cell.length_c   1.000
_cell.angle_alpha   90.00
_cell.angle_beta   90.00
_cell.angle_gamma   90.00
#
_symmetry.space_group_name_H-M   'P 1'
#
loop_
_entity.id
_entity.type
_entity.pdbx_description
1 polymer ?
#
loop_
_entity_poly.entity_id
_entity_poly.type
_entity_poly.pdbx_seq_one_letter_code
_entity_poly.pdbx_strand_id
1 'polypeptide(L)'
;EVIRAVISVPASGAVIPLIGWLGVVGIVAFVVYATSRFRVMVLAVSLLLGCAVLGMWQPTMDTFAMTAAAVILSLAIGIPLGVWAGRSDRVLKVLTPFLDLAQILPTLVYLAPLALFFLIGEASATIATMVYSIPIAIRITSHAIRTVNHSPVEASESMGATERQTLLKVQLPMAKQMIVLGVNQTVMAALSFVVIAALIAAPGLGKPVVQALTIRNTGDGFVAGLAVVFVAILLDRSTSAAAKRQMSFIPPTPEQIKRRRIKVGIAGVLAIVSVFLSRSMLWAAVWPEQLVFSKQLSDATNTAVKWITTNLYFITSGFKNFISYSVLNPIEDTLAQGPWFITFAAIVLIALILAGTRIAVLTASLLTLIVISGLWFEAMITLTQTIVATLLTMLVGVALGVWVGVGSRSEERRVGKE
;
A
#
# COMPACT_ATOMS: atom_id res chain seq x y z
N GLU A 1 7.06 4.23 -18.16
CA GLU A 1 8.02 3.65 -19.16
C GLU A 1 9.48 3.99 -18.82
N VAL A 2 9.87 5.27 -18.61
CA VAL A 2 11.28 5.64 -18.37
C VAL A 2 11.89 4.88 -17.18
N ILE A 3 11.24 4.86 -16.01
CA ILE A 3 11.77 4.16 -14.83
C ILE A 3 11.85 2.66 -15.10
N ARG A 4 10.88 2.09 -15.79
CA ARG A 4 10.84 0.68 -16.14
C ARG A 4 11.94 0.30 -17.13
N ALA A 5 12.20 1.13 -18.13
CA ALA A 5 13.30 0.93 -19.08
C ALA A 5 14.68 0.94 -18.40
N VAL A 6 14.81 1.64 -17.28
CA VAL A 6 16.06 1.70 -16.51
C VAL A 6 16.32 0.42 -15.73
N ILE A 7 15.29 -0.15 -15.05
CA ILE A 7 15.49 -1.21 -14.06
C ILE A 7 14.81 -2.55 -14.38
N SER A 8 13.88 -2.59 -15.34
CA SER A 8 13.04 -3.77 -15.57
C SER A 8 13.12 -4.30 -16.99
N VAL A 9 12.81 -3.48 -17.98
CA VAL A 9 12.71 -3.92 -19.39
C VAL A 9 13.84 -3.31 -20.19
N PRO A 10 14.56 -4.10 -21.03
CA PRO A 10 15.57 -3.53 -21.92
C PRO A 10 14.98 -2.45 -22.83
N ALA A 11 15.72 -1.37 -23.03
CA ALA A 11 15.37 -0.39 -24.05
C ALA A 11 15.40 -1.05 -25.45
N SER A 12 14.61 -0.52 -26.39
CA SER A 12 14.50 -1.06 -27.75
C SER A 12 15.90 -1.34 -28.35
N GLY A 13 16.19 -2.60 -28.66
CA GLY A 13 17.47 -3.04 -29.20
C GLY A 13 18.56 -3.44 -28.20
N ALA A 14 18.32 -3.30 -26.89
CA ALA A 14 19.23 -3.79 -25.84
C ALA A 14 18.83 -5.19 -25.36
N VAL A 15 19.82 -6.04 -25.05
CA VAL A 15 19.56 -7.40 -24.52
C VAL A 15 19.29 -7.39 -23.01
N ILE A 16 19.74 -6.35 -22.32
CA ILE A 16 19.67 -6.20 -20.85
C ILE A 16 19.14 -4.81 -20.47
N PRO A 17 18.47 -4.66 -19.30
CA PRO A 17 18.10 -3.36 -18.77
C PRO A 17 19.31 -2.43 -18.62
N LEU A 18 19.09 -1.12 -18.58
CA LEU A 18 20.17 -0.14 -18.38
C LEU A 18 20.93 -0.39 -17.07
N ILE A 19 20.25 -0.89 -16.04
CA ILE A 19 20.83 -1.27 -14.75
C ILE A 19 20.45 -2.72 -14.48
N GLY A 20 21.44 -3.62 -14.44
CA GLY A 20 21.26 -5.01 -14.09
C GLY A 20 21.00 -5.22 -12.59
N TRP A 21 20.76 -6.49 -12.19
CA TRP A 21 20.36 -6.82 -10.81
C TRP A 21 21.36 -6.32 -9.75
N LEU A 22 22.66 -6.44 -10.02
CA LEU A 22 23.70 -6.00 -9.08
C LEU A 22 23.67 -4.48 -8.87
N GLY A 23 23.43 -3.74 -9.96
CA GLY A 23 23.30 -2.28 -9.90
C GLY A 23 22.07 -1.83 -9.11
N VAL A 24 20.93 -2.48 -9.31
CA VAL A 24 19.70 -2.19 -8.52
C VAL A 24 19.93 -2.48 -7.05
N VAL A 25 20.52 -3.64 -6.70
CA VAL A 25 20.87 -3.97 -5.31
C VAL A 25 21.79 -2.93 -4.70
N GLY A 26 22.81 -2.47 -5.44
CA GLY A 26 23.73 -1.42 -5.00
C GLY A 26 23.02 -0.08 -4.74
N ILE A 27 22.13 0.34 -5.64
CA ILE A 27 21.33 1.56 -5.47
C ILE A 27 20.40 1.46 -4.27
N VAL A 28 19.67 0.36 -4.12
CA VAL A 28 18.77 0.13 -2.97
C VAL A 28 19.57 0.13 -1.68
N ALA A 29 20.70 -0.57 -1.63
CA ALA A 29 21.60 -0.58 -0.48
C ALA A 29 22.07 0.83 -0.11
N PHE A 30 22.50 1.62 -1.09
CA PHE A 30 22.94 3.00 -0.90
C PHE A 30 21.80 3.89 -0.37
N VAL A 31 20.64 3.89 -1.04
CA VAL A 31 19.49 4.74 -0.68
C VAL A 31 19.00 4.40 0.74
N VAL A 32 18.83 3.11 1.05
CA VAL A 32 18.39 2.68 2.37
C VAL A 32 19.43 2.97 3.44
N TYR A 33 20.72 2.78 3.16
CA TYR A 33 21.78 3.13 4.09
C TYR A 33 21.88 4.64 4.35
N ALA A 34 21.77 5.45 3.31
CA ALA A 34 21.82 6.91 3.40
C ALA A 34 20.64 7.49 4.20
N THR A 35 19.45 6.90 4.05
CA THR A 35 18.22 7.36 4.72
C THR A 35 17.97 6.71 6.08
N SER A 36 18.48 5.47 6.31
CA SER A 36 18.16 4.66 7.48
C SER A 36 19.41 4.20 8.24
N ARG A 37 19.41 2.98 8.75
CA ARG A 37 20.52 2.34 9.50
C ARG A 37 21.03 1.10 8.76
N PHE A 38 22.25 0.66 9.04
CA PHE A 38 22.87 -0.51 8.45
C PHE A 38 21.99 -1.79 8.53
N ARG A 39 21.34 -2.03 9.67
CA ARG A 39 20.46 -3.20 9.85
C ARG A 39 19.27 -3.19 8.88
N VAL A 40 18.69 -2.02 8.61
CA VAL A 40 17.57 -1.88 7.67
C VAL A 40 18.06 -2.07 6.23
N MET A 41 19.25 -1.59 5.89
CA MET A 41 19.88 -1.84 4.60
C MET A 41 20.09 -3.34 4.36
N VAL A 42 20.67 -4.07 5.34
CA VAL A 42 20.87 -5.52 5.22
C VAL A 42 19.52 -6.23 5.02
N LEU A 43 18.51 -5.89 5.80
CA LEU A 43 17.16 -6.45 5.64
C LEU A 43 16.59 -6.15 4.23
N ALA A 44 16.69 -4.90 3.77
CA ALA A 44 16.18 -4.51 2.46
C ALA A 44 16.87 -5.28 1.32
N VAL A 45 18.19 -5.40 1.38
CA VAL A 45 18.98 -6.19 0.41
C VAL A 45 18.60 -7.67 0.47
N SER A 46 18.47 -8.26 1.66
CA SER A 46 18.09 -9.68 1.81
C SER A 46 16.70 -9.95 1.23
N LEU A 47 15.72 -9.08 1.46
CA LEU A 47 14.36 -9.21 0.93
C LEU A 47 14.36 -9.07 -0.60
N LEU A 48 15.13 -8.12 -1.13
CA LEU A 48 15.26 -7.94 -2.58
C LEU A 48 15.90 -9.15 -3.26
N LEU A 49 16.98 -9.67 -2.69
CA LEU A 49 17.61 -10.92 -3.15
C LEU A 49 16.66 -12.12 -2.98
N GLY A 50 15.85 -12.14 -1.93
CA GLY A 50 14.79 -13.12 -1.75
C GLY A 50 13.80 -13.14 -2.92
N CYS A 51 13.38 -11.98 -3.43
CA CYS A 51 12.55 -11.91 -4.64
C CYS A 51 13.27 -12.49 -5.87
N ALA A 52 14.58 -12.29 -5.99
CA ALA A 52 15.39 -12.84 -7.07
C ALA A 52 15.50 -14.38 -6.98
N VAL A 53 15.73 -14.91 -5.77
CA VAL A 53 15.77 -16.36 -5.48
C VAL A 53 14.42 -17.02 -5.75
N LEU A 54 13.32 -16.32 -5.52
CA LEU A 54 11.97 -16.77 -5.87
C LEU A 54 11.67 -16.70 -7.39
N GLY A 55 12.62 -16.28 -8.23
CA GLY A 55 12.40 -16.10 -9.67
C GLY A 55 11.47 -14.94 -10.02
N MET A 56 11.19 -14.07 -9.05
CA MET A 56 10.26 -12.94 -9.19
C MET A 56 10.97 -11.60 -9.42
N TRP A 57 12.24 -11.64 -9.91
CA TRP A 57 13.02 -10.42 -10.12
C TRP A 57 12.34 -9.43 -11.06
N GLN A 58 11.99 -9.87 -12.27
CA GLN A 58 11.36 -9.03 -13.28
C GLN A 58 10.02 -8.44 -12.81
N PRO A 59 9.06 -9.24 -12.29
CA PRO A 59 7.83 -8.70 -11.72
C PRO A 59 8.06 -7.74 -10.54
N THR A 60 9.12 -7.96 -9.74
CA THR A 60 9.50 -7.06 -8.65
C THR A 60 9.94 -5.71 -9.18
N MET A 61 10.79 -5.67 -10.20
CA MET A 61 11.24 -4.43 -10.81
C MET A 61 10.10 -3.65 -11.47
N ASP A 62 9.19 -4.33 -12.16
CA ASP A 62 7.97 -3.73 -12.71
C ASP A 62 7.11 -3.09 -11.60
N THR A 63 6.92 -3.80 -10.48
CA THR A 63 6.20 -3.28 -9.32
C THR A 63 6.87 -2.03 -8.74
N PHE A 64 8.20 -2.04 -8.57
CA PHE A 64 8.94 -0.87 -8.11
C PHE A 64 8.82 0.32 -9.07
N ALA A 65 8.92 0.08 -10.36
CA ALA A 65 8.83 1.16 -11.36
C ALA A 65 7.45 1.84 -11.33
N MET A 66 6.37 1.04 -11.33
CA MET A 66 5.01 1.57 -11.28
C MET A 66 4.71 2.26 -9.94
N THR A 67 5.10 1.63 -8.82
CA THR A 67 4.91 2.22 -7.50
C THR A 67 5.66 3.54 -7.37
N ALA A 68 6.93 3.60 -7.79
CA ALA A 68 7.72 4.82 -7.74
C ALA A 68 7.10 5.93 -8.58
N ALA A 69 6.69 5.63 -9.83
CA ALA A 69 6.03 6.60 -10.70
C ALA A 69 4.73 7.13 -10.08
N ALA A 70 3.85 6.24 -9.61
CA ALA A 70 2.60 6.62 -8.98
C ALA A 70 2.81 7.46 -7.71
N VAL A 71 3.75 7.08 -6.85
CA VAL A 71 4.08 7.81 -5.62
C VAL A 71 4.64 9.20 -5.92
N ILE A 72 5.59 9.31 -6.84
CA ILE A 72 6.16 10.62 -7.23
C ILE A 72 5.05 11.55 -7.71
N LEU A 73 4.17 11.09 -8.61
CA LEU A 73 3.05 11.87 -9.10
C LEU A 73 2.05 12.21 -7.99
N SER A 74 1.72 11.23 -7.14
CA SER A 74 0.80 11.46 -6.02
C SER A 74 1.32 12.48 -5.02
N LEU A 75 2.61 12.46 -4.71
CA LEU A 75 3.24 13.42 -3.79
C LEU A 75 3.41 14.79 -4.43
N ALA A 76 3.76 14.83 -5.73
CA ALA A 76 3.90 16.09 -6.47
C ALA A 76 2.58 16.89 -6.53
N ILE A 77 1.44 16.20 -6.58
CA ILE A 77 0.10 16.81 -6.56
C ILE A 77 -0.41 16.91 -5.11
N GLY A 78 -0.29 15.84 -4.34
CA GLY A 78 -0.91 15.71 -3.02
C GLY A 78 -0.30 16.62 -1.96
N ILE A 79 1.03 16.82 -1.94
CA ILE A 79 1.65 17.70 -0.95
C ILE A 79 1.25 19.17 -1.18
N PRO A 80 1.37 19.76 -2.38
CA PRO A 80 0.93 21.15 -2.60
C PRO A 80 -0.56 21.36 -2.31
N LEU A 81 -1.44 20.48 -2.78
CA LEU A 81 -2.87 20.55 -2.49
C LEU A 81 -3.16 20.36 -1.00
N GLY A 82 -2.43 19.49 -0.32
CA GLY A 82 -2.54 19.28 1.12
C GLY A 82 -2.10 20.51 1.93
N VAL A 83 -1.01 21.17 1.53
CA VAL A 83 -0.59 22.43 2.13
C VAL A 83 -1.66 23.52 1.93
N TRP A 84 -2.22 23.62 0.73
CA TRP A 84 -3.28 24.59 0.43
C TRP A 84 -4.55 24.32 1.25
N ALA A 85 -5.01 23.06 1.29
CA ALA A 85 -6.14 22.63 2.12
C ALA A 85 -5.88 22.81 3.63
N GLY A 86 -4.61 22.64 4.05
CA GLY A 86 -4.19 22.88 5.43
C GLY A 86 -4.33 24.34 5.88
N ARG A 87 -4.17 25.27 4.95
CA ARG A 87 -4.23 26.74 5.20
C ARG A 87 -5.59 27.38 4.92
N SER A 88 -6.48 26.69 4.22
CA SER A 88 -7.77 27.25 3.81
C SER A 88 -8.92 26.30 4.08
N ASP A 89 -9.85 26.69 4.96
CA ASP A 89 -11.07 25.93 5.23
C ASP A 89 -11.97 25.80 4.01
N ARG A 90 -11.98 26.80 3.14
CA ARG A 90 -12.77 26.76 1.89
C ARG A 90 -12.24 25.67 0.96
N VAL A 91 -10.94 25.62 0.77
CA VAL A 91 -10.29 24.61 -0.06
C VAL A 91 -10.51 23.22 0.51
N LEU A 92 -10.35 23.04 1.83
CA LEU A 92 -10.59 21.76 2.48
C LEU A 92 -12.04 21.30 2.29
N LYS A 93 -13.04 22.19 2.52
CA LYS A 93 -14.45 21.88 2.32
C LYS A 93 -14.78 21.46 0.88
N VAL A 94 -14.15 22.08 -0.11
CA VAL A 94 -14.33 21.71 -1.53
C VAL A 94 -13.66 20.37 -1.86
N LEU A 95 -12.46 20.13 -1.34
CA LEU A 95 -11.72 18.90 -1.63
C LEU A 95 -12.29 17.68 -0.90
N THR A 96 -12.81 17.85 0.32
CA THR A 96 -13.25 16.72 1.16
C THR A 96 -14.20 15.76 0.45
N PRO A 97 -15.28 16.20 -0.24
CA PRO A 97 -16.17 15.28 -0.94
C PRO A 97 -15.48 14.42 -1.99
N PHE A 98 -14.53 14.99 -2.75
CA PHE A 98 -13.76 14.26 -3.76
C PHE A 98 -12.79 13.26 -3.11
N LEU A 99 -12.16 13.66 -1.99
CA LEU A 99 -11.27 12.77 -1.24
C LEU A 99 -12.04 11.62 -0.60
N ASP A 100 -13.25 11.89 -0.07
CA ASP A 100 -14.15 10.88 0.49
C ASP A 100 -14.58 9.91 -0.60
N LEU A 101 -15.05 10.41 -1.74
CA LEU A 101 -15.47 9.59 -2.87
C LEU A 101 -14.34 8.68 -3.34
N ALA A 102 -13.13 9.22 -3.54
CA ALA A 102 -11.98 8.46 -4.00
C ALA A 102 -11.52 7.36 -3.00
N GLN A 103 -11.83 7.50 -1.70
CA GLN A 103 -11.50 6.49 -0.69
C GLN A 103 -12.63 5.48 -0.43
N ILE A 104 -13.89 5.89 -0.62
CA ILE A 104 -15.06 5.02 -0.43
C ILE A 104 -15.26 4.12 -1.65
N LEU A 105 -15.02 4.64 -2.86
CA LEU A 105 -15.20 3.85 -4.08
C LEU A 105 -14.29 2.62 -4.07
N PRO A 106 -14.84 1.41 -4.32
CA PRO A 106 -14.02 0.23 -4.55
C PRO A 106 -13.02 0.47 -5.69
N THR A 107 -11.81 0.01 -5.49
CA THR A 107 -10.69 0.28 -6.42
C THR A 107 -10.97 -0.15 -7.86
N LEU A 108 -11.74 -1.22 -8.04
CA LEU A 108 -12.12 -1.72 -9.38
C LEU A 108 -13.07 -0.79 -10.13
N VAL A 109 -13.86 0.05 -9.42
CA VAL A 109 -14.85 0.93 -10.05
C VAL A 109 -14.20 1.98 -10.95
N TYR A 110 -13.05 2.53 -10.57
CA TYR A 110 -12.32 3.48 -11.42
C TYR A 110 -11.20 2.84 -12.23
N LEU A 111 -10.79 1.62 -11.89
CA LEU A 111 -9.77 0.89 -12.64
C LEU A 111 -10.24 0.56 -14.06
N ALA A 112 -11.48 0.08 -14.22
CA ALA A 112 -12.03 -0.28 -15.52
C ALA A 112 -12.18 0.93 -16.47
N PRO A 113 -12.80 2.07 -16.09
CA PRO A 113 -12.81 3.28 -16.92
C PRO A 113 -11.39 3.78 -17.29
N LEU A 114 -10.47 3.78 -16.35
CA LEU A 114 -9.10 4.21 -16.63
C LEU A 114 -8.38 3.28 -17.62
N ALA A 115 -8.68 1.97 -17.58
CA ALA A 115 -8.15 1.03 -18.55
C ALA A 115 -8.73 1.27 -19.95
N LEU A 116 -9.97 1.73 -20.07
CA LEU A 116 -10.59 2.12 -21.34
C LEU A 116 -9.99 3.41 -21.90
N PHE A 117 -9.74 4.42 -21.05
CA PHE A 117 -9.17 5.71 -21.49
C PHE A 117 -7.69 5.65 -21.82
N PHE A 118 -6.90 4.92 -21.03
CA PHE A 118 -5.43 4.90 -21.14
C PHE A 118 -4.89 3.58 -21.66
N LEU A 119 -5.74 2.73 -22.19
CA LEU A 119 -5.46 1.36 -22.62
C LEU A 119 -5.10 0.43 -21.45
N ILE A 120 -5.24 -0.87 -21.67
CA ILE A 120 -4.88 -1.90 -20.69
C ILE A 120 -3.36 -1.96 -20.56
N GLY A 121 -2.84 -1.86 -19.34
CA GLY A 121 -1.41 -2.01 -19.08
C GLY A 121 -0.86 -1.05 -18.03
N GLU A 122 0.40 -0.62 -18.23
CA GLU A 122 1.18 0.15 -17.24
C GLU A 122 0.64 1.56 -16.99
N ALA A 123 0.20 2.24 -18.05
CA ALA A 123 -0.25 3.64 -17.95
C ALA A 123 -1.50 3.74 -17.09
N SER A 124 -2.54 2.95 -17.42
CA SER A 124 -3.79 2.90 -16.66
C SER A 124 -3.57 2.45 -15.22
N ALA A 125 -2.71 1.43 -15.00
CA ALA A 125 -2.36 0.96 -13.67
C ALA A 125 -1.66 2.04 -12.83
N THR A 126 -0.70 2.75 -13.43
CA THR A 126 0.04 3.83 -12.74
C THR A 126 -0.88 5.00 -12.40
N ILE A 127 -1.75 5.42 -13.33
CA ILE A 127 -2.72 6.50 -13.13
C ILE A 127 -3.76 6.11 -12.07
N ALA A 128 -4.28 4.89 -12.12
CA ALA A 128 -5.21 4.40 -11.12
C ALA A 128 -4.57 4.35 -9.72
N THR A 129 -3.33 3.88 -9.64
CA THR A 129 -2.54 3.88 -8.40
C THR A 129 -2.34 5.29 -7.87
N MET A 130 -2.05 6.25 -8.75
CA MET A 130 -1.93 7.67 -8.40
C MET A 130 -3.26 8.21 -7.85
N VAL A 131 -4.38 7.98 -8.53
CA VAL A 131 -5.71 8.42 -8.09
C VAL A 131 -6.06 7.88 -6.71
N TYR A 132 -5.73 6.61 -6.45
CA TYR A 132 -5.94 5.97 -5.15
C TYR A 132 -5.07 6.56 -4.03
N SER A 133 -3.84 6.94 -4.34
CA SER A 133 -2.85 7.37 -3.32
C SER A 133 -2.91 8.86 -3.03
N ILE A 134 -3.36 9.71 -3.95
CA ILE A 134 -3.45 11.18 -3.80
C ILE A 134 -4.25 11.60 -2.55
N PRO A 135 -5.44 11.04 -2.26
CA PRO A 135 -6.23 11.43 -1.10
C PRO A 135 -5.47 11.30 0.22
N ILE A 136 -4.66 10.24 0.35
CA ILE A 136 -3.85 9.99 1.55
C ILE A 136 -2.80 11.08 1.72
N ALA A 137 -2.08 11.41 0.64
CA ALA A 137 -1.08 12.49 0.65
C ALA A 137 -1.70 13.85 1.01
N ILE A 138 -2.86 14.20 0.43
CA ILE A 138 -3.57 15.45 0.73
C ILE A 138 -4.02 15.50 2.18
N ARG A 139 -4.71 14.46 2.66
CA ARG A 139 -5.27 14.44 4.02
C ARG A 139 -4.21 14.55 5.09
N ILE A 140 -3.14 13.73 4.99
CA ILE A 140 -2.09 13.74 6.01
C ILE A 140 -1.31 15.04 5.95
N THR A 141 -1.02 15.60 4.77
CA THR A 141 -0.34 16.89 4.64
C THR A 141 -1.20 18.04 5.17
N SER A 142 -2.50 18.05 4.84
CA SER A 142 -3.43 19.06 5.36
C SER A 142 -3.54 19.01 6.89
N HIS A 143 -3.67 17.79 7.43
CA HIS A 143 -3.68 17.59 8.88
C HIS A 143 -2.37 18.01 9.53
N ALA A 144 -1.23 17.69 8.93
CA ALA A 144 0.09 18.07 9.42
C ALA A 144 0.25 19.60 9.55
N ILE A 145 -0.24 20.36 8.58
CA ILE A 145 -0.19 21.82 8.61
C ILE A 145 -1.14 22.39 9.68
N ARG A 146 -2.34 21.82 9.83
CA ARG A 146 -3.37 22.28 10.80
C ARG A 146 -3.02 21.99 12.24
N THR A 147 -2.25 20.94 12.50
CA THR A 147 -1.86 20.52 13.85
C THR A 147 -0.55 21.15 14.32
N VAL A 148 0.05 22.04 13.53
CA VAL A 148 1.21 22.84 13.98
C VAL A 148 0.80 23.70 15.17
N ASN A 149 1.64 23.74 16.22
CA ASN A 149 1.40 24.58 17.38
C ASN A 149 1.26 26.07 16.96
N HIS A 150 0.20 26.73 17.42
CA HIS A 150 -0.11 28.11 17.07
C HIS A 150 0.90 29.12 17.62
N SER A 151 1.48 28.90 18.80
CA SER A 151 2.39 29.87 19.43
C SER A 151 3.60 30.28 18.57
N PRO A 152 4.35 29.34 17.91
CA PRO A 152 5.42 29.75 16.98
C PRO A 152 4.91 30.47 15.73
N VAL A 153 3.69 30.16 15.28
CA VAL A 153 3.07 30.82 14.12
C VAL A 153 2.74 32.26 14.46
N GLU A 154 2.03 32.49 15.57
CA GLU A 154 1.69 33.83 16.09
C GLU A 154 2.94 34.65 16.40
N ALA A 155 3.97 34.04 16.99
CA ALA A 155 5.25 34.71 17.25
C ALA A 155 5.91 35.19 15.95
N SER A 156 5.89 34.36 14.89
CA SER A 156 6.45 34.75 13.58
C SER A 156 5.69 35.92 12.93
N GLU A 157 4.37 35.91 13.04
CA GLU A 157 3.48 36.96 12.53
C GLU A 157 3.67 38.26 13.30
N SER A 158 3.77 38.18 14.63
CA SER A 158 4.06 39.32 15.50
C SER A 158 5.42 39.98 15.20
N MET A 159 6.38 39.23 14.69
CA MET A 159 7.67 39.71 14.20
C MET A 159 7.63 40.29 12.78
N GLY A 160 6.44 40.38 12.16
CA GLY A 160 6.26 40.93 10.82
C GLY A 160 6.59 39.94 9.68
N ALA A 161 6.62 38.64 9.94
CA ALA A 161 6.82 37.65 8.89
C ALA A 161 5.61 37.63 7.93
N THR A 162 5.88 37.57 6.64
CA THR A 162 4.83 37.39 5.64
C THR A 162 4.26 35.93 5.73
N GLU A 163 3.03 35.71 5.27
CA GLU A 163 2.41 34.40 5.25
C GLU A 163 3.29 33.32 4.58
N ARG A 164 4.00 33.67 3.50
CA ARG A 164 4.93 32.77 2.82
C ARG A 164 6.15 32.45 3.68
N GLN A 165 6.65 33.41 4.41
CA GLN A 165 7.77 33.20 5.35
C GLN A 165 7.34 32.32 6.51
N THR A 166 6.18 32.57 7.11
CA THR A 166 5.59 31.74 8.16
C THR A 166 5.39 30.30 7.67
N LEU A 167 4.83 30.10 6.47
CA LEU A 167 4.67 28.77 5.90
C LEU A 167 6.02 28.05 5.73
N LEU A 168 6.96 28.65 5.02
CA LEU A 168 8.21 27.98 4.61
C LEU A 168 9.21 27.83 5.76
N LYS A 169 9.26 28.79 6.71
CA LYS A 169 10.27 28.80 7.78
C LYS A 169 9.75 28.27 9.12
N VAL A 170 8.43 28.22 9.34
CA VAL A 170 7.83 27.79 10.61
C VAL A 170 6.93 26.56 10.39
N GLN A 171 5.83 26.71 9.65
CA GLN A 171 4.81 25.65 9.55
C GLN A 171 5.35 24.37 8.87
N LEU A 172 5.97 24.47 7.69
CA LEU A 172 6.49 23.30 6.97
C LEU A 172 7.61 22.57 7.73
N PRO A 173 8.61 23.26 8.33
CA PRO A 173 9.60 22.58 9.17
C PRO A 173 8.99 21.87 10.37
N MET A 174 7.99 22.44 11.03
CA MET A 174 7.29 21.81 12.15
C MET A 174 6.37 20.65 11.72
N ALA A 175 5.68 20.79 10.60
CA ALA A 175 4.82 19.78 10.02
C ALA A 175 5.61 18.60 9.37
N LYS A 176 6.92 18.77 9.15
CA LYS A 176 7.75 17.84 8.37
C LYS A 176 7.63 16.39 8.83
N GLN A 177 7.58 16.14 10.13
CA GLN A 177 7.51 14.77 10.68
C GLN A 177 6.23 14.07 10.23
N MET A 178 5.10 14.75 10.34
CA MET A 178 3.79 14.22 9.92
C MET A 178 3.71 14.08 8.40
N ILE A 179 4.27 15.04 7.63
CA ILE A 179 4.33 14.94 6.16
C ILE A 179 5.14 13.72 5.73
N VAL A 180 6.27 13.43 6.36
CA VAL A 180 7.08 12.23 6.05
C VAL A 180 6.34 10.95 6.41
N LEU A 181 5.53 10.95 7.47
CA LEU A 181 4.61 9.84 7.75
C LEU A 181 3.58 9.70 6.63
N GLY A 182 3.04 10.80 6.12
CA GLY A 182 2.16 10.84 4.96
C GLY A 182 2.79 10.23 3.71
N VAL A 183 4.04 10.54 3.45
CA VAL A 183 4.82 9.92 2.35
C VAL A 183 4.88 8.39 2.51
N ASN A 184 5.20 7.90 3.72
CA ASN A 184 5.23 6.46 3.99
C ASN A 184 3.86 5.80 3.73
N GLN A 185 2.77 6.40 4.21
CA GLN A 185 1.41 5.87 3.99
C GLN A 185 1.02 5.89 2.50
N THR A 186 1.42 6.92 1.77
CA THR A 186 1.19 7.02 0.31
C THR A 186 1.94 5.93 -0.44
N VAL A 187 3.19 5.62 -0.06
CA VAL A 187 3.97 4.51 -0.64
C VAL A 187 3.29 3.16 -0.40
N MET A 188 2.82 2.91 0.82
CA MET A 188 2.16 1.65 1.17
C MET A 188 0.83 1.48 0.42
N ALA A 189 0.04 2.56 0.32
CA ALA A 189 -1.19 2.56 -0.46
C ALA A 189 -0.94 2.29 -1.95
N ALA A 190 0.05 2.97 -2.53
CA ALA A 190 0.42 2.77 -3.93
C ALA A 190 0.87 1.33 -4.20
N LEU A 191 1.70 0.74 -3.32
CA LEU A 191 2.11 -0.65 -3.46
C LEU A 191 0.92 -1.61 -3.41
N SER A 192 0.02 -1.42 -2.45
CA SER A 192 -1.17 -2.27 -2.32
C SER A 192 -2.03 -2.23 -3.58
N PHE A 193 -2.18 -1.03 -4.16
CA PHE A 193 -2.98 -0.87 -5.37
C PHE A 193 -2.30 -1.44 -6.64
N VAL A 194 -0.99 -1.27 -6.79
CA VAL A 194 -0.23 -1.82 -7.95
C VAL A 194 -0.40 -3.34 -8.05
N VAL A 195 -0.49 -4.05 -6.92
CA VAL A 195 -0.75 -5.49 -6.92
C VAL A 195 -2.16 -5.79 -7.45
N ILE A 196 -3.17 -5.01 -7.05
CA ILE A 196 -4.56 -5.15 -7.52
C ILE A 196 -4.68 -4.80 -9.03
N ALA A 197 -3.88 -3.85 -9.51
CA ALA A 197 -3.88 -3.44 -10.92
C ALA A 197 -3.51 -4.57 -11.90
N ALA A 198 -2.98 -5.69 -11.42
CA ALA A 198 -2.79 -6.90 -12.22
C ALA A 198 -4.10 -7.45 -12.81
N LEU A 199 -5.25 -7.14 -12.22
CA LEU A 199 -6.56 -7.53 -12.75
C LEU A 199 -6.87 -6.89 -14.12
N ILE A 200 -6.20 -5.78 -14.46
CA ILE A 200 -6.24 -5.17 -15.80
C ILE A 200 -4.97 -5.50 -16.60
N ALA A 201 -4.40 -6.67 -16.40
CA ALA A 201 -3.19 -7.15 -17.06
C ALA A 201 -1.95 -6.23 -16.91
N ALA A 202 -1.91 -5.40 -15.85
CA ALA A 202 -0.73 -4.61 -15.54
C ALA A 202 0.46 -5.53 -15.20
N PRO A 203 1.68 -5.17 -15.60
CA PRO A 203 2.88 -5.92 -15.21
C PRO A 203 3.13 -5.78 -13.70
N GLY A 204 4.04 -6.61 -13.16
CA GLY A 204 4.42 -6.59 -11.76
C GLY A 204 4.02 -7.85 -11.01
N LEU A 205 4.25 -7.86 -9.70
CA LEU A 205 4.05 -9.02 -8.82
C LEU A 205 2.60 -9.50 -8.71
N GLY A 206 1.63 -8.64 -8.97
CA GLY A 206 0.23 -9.04 -9.00
C GLY A 206 -0.10 -10.01 -10.14
N LYS A 207 0.58 -9.88 -11.30
CA LYS A 207 0.32 -10.72 -12.48
C LYS A 207 0.57 -12.22 -12.21
N PRO A 208 1.71 -12.66 -11.66
CA PRO A 208 1.92 -14.07 -11.27
C PRO A 208 0.89 -14.57 -10.26
N VAL A 209 0.44 -13.72 -9.31
CA VAL A 209 -0.61 -14.09 -8.35
C VAL A 209 -1.92 -14.39 -9.06
N VAL A 210 -2.37 -13.49 -9.94
CA VAL A 210 -3.62 -13.67 -10.71
C VAL A 210 -3.52 -14.89 -11.62
N GLN A 211 -2.39 -15.09 -12.30
CA GLN A 211 -2.17 -16.28 -13.13
C GLN A 211 -2.26 -17.58 -12.32
N ALA A 212 -1.59 -17.64 -11.17
CA ALA A 212 -1.64 -18.80 -10.29
C ALA A 212 -3.06 -19.12 -9.80
N LEU A 213 -3.85 -18.09 -9.48
CA LEU A 213 -5.27 -18.26 -9.12
C LEU A 213 -6.09 -18.81 -10.29
N THR A 214 -5.87 -18.30 -11.49
CA THR A 214 -6.58 -18.74 -12.70
C THR A 214 -6.35 -20.21 -13.03
N ILE A 215 -5.09 -20.67 -12.93
CA ILE A 215 -4.73 -22.07 -13.16
C ILE A 215 -4.86 -22.96 -11.91
N ARG A 216 -5.32 -22.38 -10.79
CA ARG A 216 -5.47 -23.07 -9.48
C ARG A 216 -4.18 -23.71 -8.97
N ASN A 217 -3.03 -23.10 -9.25
CA ASN A 217 -1.74 -23.55 -8.72
C ASN A 217 -1.43 -22.80 -7.44
N THR A 218 -1.71 -23.42 -6.28
CA THR A 218 -1.50 -22.80 -4.97
C THR A 218 -0.03 -22.56 -4.66
N GLY A 219 0.87 -23.40 -5.16
CA GLY A 219 2.31 -23.24 -4.96
C GLY A 219 2.88 -22.01 -5.65
N ASP A 220 2.54 -21.79 -6.92
CA ASP A 220 2.97 -20.59 -7.66
C ASP A 220 2.34 -19.33 -7.05
N GLY A 221 1.08 -19.43 -6.60
CA GLY A 221 0.41 -18.34 -5.87
C GLY A 221 1.11 -17.99 -4.57
N PHE A 222 1.59 -18.98 -3.83
CA PHE A 222 2.35 -18.78 -2.60
C PHE A 222 3.71 -18.12 -2.88
N VAL A 223 4.45 -18.58 -3.88
CA VAL A 223 5.75 -18.00 -4.29
C VAL A 223 5.57 -16.53 -4.68
N ALA A 224 4.58 -16.22 -5.52
CA ALA A 224 4.29 -14.85 -5.94
C ALA A 224 3.82 -13.98 -4.76
N GLY A 225 2.94 -14.49 -3.91
CA GLY A 225 2.47 -13.82 -2.69
C GLY A 225 3.61 -13.52 -1.71
N LEU A 226 4.55 -14.45 -1.53
CA LEU A 226 5.72 -14.25 -0.68
C LEU A 226 6.62 -13.13 -1.22
N ALA A 227 6.80 -13.03 -2.53
CA ALA A 227 7.53 -11.92 -3.15
C ALA A 227 6.84 -10.57 -2.92
N VAL A 228 5.50 -10.52 -3.00
CA VAL A 228 4.72 -9.30 -2.63
C VAL A 228 4.99 -8.92 -1.17
N VAL A 229 4.97 -9.88 -0.25
CA VAL A 229 5.26 -9.62 1.17
C VAL A 229 6.69 -9.11 1.36
N PHE A 230 7.69 -9.67 0.67
CA PHE A 230 9.07 -9.19 0.74
C PHE A 230 9.19 -7.74 0.30
N VAL A 231 8.56 -7.36 -0.81
CA VAL A 231 8.54 -5.98 -1.31
C VAL A 231 7.81 -5.05 -0.32
N ALA A 232 6.69 -5.49 0.23
CA ALA A 232 5.95 -4.71 1.22
C ALA A 232 6.79 -4.43 2.48
N ILE A 233 7.44 -5.46 3.05
CA ILE A 233 8.33 -5.30 4.21
C ILE A 233 9.53 -4.42 3.86
N LEU A 234 10.13 -4.59 2.67
CA LEU A 234 11.25 -3.78 2.22
C LEU A 234 10.87 -2.30 2.18
N LEU A 235 9.76 -1.95 1.54
CA LEU A 235 9.30 -0.57 1.42
C LEU A 235 8.86 0.00 2.77
N ASP A 236 8.07 -0.74 3.56
CA ASP A 236 7.63 -0.29 4.88
C ASP A 236 8.82 -0.01 5.81
N ARG A 237 9.72 -0.98 5.96
CA ARG A 237 10.86 -0.82 6.88
C ARG A 237 11.83 0.27 6.43
N SER A 238 12.04 0.42 5.12
CA SER A 238 12.93 1.45 4.57
C SER A 238 12.37 2.85 4.76
N THR A 239 11.09 3.06 4.41
CA THR A 239 10.42 4.37 4.51
C THR A 239 10.13 4.74 5.97
N SER A 240 9.65 3.81 6.80
CA SER A 240 9.43 4.02 8.24
C SER A 240 10.74 4.34 8.99
N ALA A 241 11.84 3.65 8.66
CA ALA A 241 13.12 3.94 9.28
C ALA A 241 13.70 5.31 8.83
N ALA A 242 13.47 5.69 7.58
CA ALA A 242 13.81 7.02 7.07
C ALA A 242 13.01 8.12 7.80
N ALA A 243 11.70 7.90 8.00
CA ALA A 243 10.83 8.80 8.75
C ALA A 243 11.29 8.94 10.22
N LYS A 244 11.48 7.84 10.93
CA LYS A 244 11.93 7.84 12.33
C LYS A 244 13.26 8.55 12.53
N ARG A 245 14.18 8.47 11.57
CA ARG A 245 15.46 9.15 11.65
C ARG A 245 15.33 10.67 11.57
N GLN A 246 14.39 11.18 10.80
CA GLN A 246 14.12 12.62 10.73
C GLN A 246 13.44 13.15 12.00
N MET A 247 12.87 12.28 12.83
CA MET A 247 12.24 12.60 14.11
C MET A 247 13.22 12.67 15.29
N SER A 248 14.50 12.34 15.11
CA SER A 248 15.47 12.36 16.22
C SER A 248 15.79 13.81 16.62
N PHE A 249 15.47 14.17 17.86
CA PHE A 249 15.69 15.49 18.44
C PHE A 249 17.13 15.72 18.89
N ILE A 250 17.95 14.68 18.96
CA ILE A 250 19.35 14.78 19.42
C ILE A 250 20.20 15.15 18.21
N PRO A 251 20.78 16.37 18.18
CA PRO A 251 21.67 16.75 17.09
C PRO A 251 22.95 15.87 17.13
N PRO A 252 23.36 15.32 15.99
CA PRO A 252 24.57 14.51 15.93
C PRO A 252 25.81 15.37 16.15
N THR A 253 26.83 14.83 16.84
CA THR A 253 28.10 15.51 17.04
C THR A 253 28.85 15.71 15.70
N PRO A 254 29.73 16.75 15.60
CA PRO A 254 30.50 17.00 14.37
C PRO A 254 31.28 15.78 13.87
N GLU A 255 31.84 14.98 14.78
CA GLU A 255 32.52 13.72 14.43
C GLU A 255 31.60 12.68 13.87
N GLN A 256 30.40 12.53 14.43
CA GLN A 256 29.39 11.59 13.93
C GLN A 256 28.93 12.00 12.53
N ILE A 257 28.78 13.30 12.26
CA ILE A 257 28.45 13.83 10.93
C ILE A 257 29.58 13.49 9.94
N LYS A 258 30.85 13.73 10.30
CA LYS A 258 32.01 13.46 9.45
C LYS A 258 32.12 11.97 9.14
N ARG A 259 32.09 11.11 10.16
CA ARG A 259 32.12 9.63 9.99
C ARG A 259 30.99 9.13 9.12
N ARG A 260 29.80 9.69 9.28
CA ARG A 260 28.64 9.32 8.46
C ARG A 260 28.81 9.75 7.00
N ARG A 261 29.27 10.98 6.75
CA ARG A 261 29.51 11.47 5.37
C ARG A 261 30.49 10.54 4.63
N ILE A 262 31.56 10.13 5.31
CA ILE A 262 32.53 9.19 4.75
C ILE A 262 31.85 7.84 4.44
N LYS A 263 31.11 7.24 5.37
CA LYS A 263 30.44 5.96 5.18
C LYS A 263 29.39 6.01 4.05
N VAL A 264 28.60 7.08 3.97
CA VAL A 264 27.64 7.30 2.89
C VAL A 264 28.36 7.53 1.56
N GLY A 265 29.48 8.23 1.56
CA GLY A 265 30.34 8.39 0.39
C GLY A 265 30.86 7.04 -0.13
N ILE A 266 31.40 6.19 0.77
CA ILE A 266 31.85 4.83 0.40
C ILE A 266 30.67 4.01 -0.16
N ALA A 267 29.51 4.03 0.48
CA ALA A 267 28.32 3.34 -0.01
C ALA A 267 27.88 3.85 -1.40
N GLY A 268 28.02 5.16 -1.65
CA GLY A 268 27.75 5.77 -2.97
C GLY A 268 28.74 5.28 -4.04
N VAL A 269 30.03 5.24 -3.71
CA VAL A 269 31.05 4.70 -4.63
C VAL A 269 30.77 3.23 -4.94
N LEU A 270 30.45 2.41 -3.91
CA LEU A 270 30.08 1.01 -4.11
C LEU A 270 28.84 0.85 -5.00
N ALA A 271 27.84 1.71 -4.84
CA ALA A 271 26.66 1.71 -5.71
C ALA A 271 27.02 2.06 -7.17
N ILE A 272 27.87 3.06 -7.40
CA ILE A 272 28.35 3.41 -8.75
C ILE A 272 29.13 2.24 -9.35
N VAL A 273 30.03 1.62 -8.59
CA VAL A 273 30.79 0.45 -9.04
C VAL A 273 29.85 -0.70 -9.38
N SER A 274 28.84 -0.97 -8.56
CA SER A 274 27.87 -2.04 -8.82
C SER A 274 27.06 -1.78 -10.11
N VAL A 275 26.68 -0.53 -10.37
CA VAL A 275 26.02 -0.13 -11.63
C VAL A 275 26.96 -0.30 -12.82
N PHE A 276 28.21 0.10 -12.69
CA PHE A 276 29.21 -0.06 -13.74
C PHE A 276 29.45 -1.54 -14.07
N LEU A 277 29.63 -2.39 -13.04
CA LEU A 277 29.80 -3.83 -13.21
C LEU A 277 28.56 -4.47 -13.84
N SER A 278 27.35 -4.03 -13.48
CA SER A 278 26.11 -4.56 -14.04
C SER A 278 25.93 -4.22 -15.54
N ARG A 279 26.63 -3.20 -16.04
CA ARG A 279 26.65 -2.85 -17.48
C ARG A 279 27.75 -3.52 -18.26
N SER A 280 28.87 -3.85 -17.62
CA SER A 280 30.05 -4.40 -18.27
C SER A 280 30.10 -5.92 -18.25
N MET A 281 29.46 -6.57 -17.28
CA MET A 281 29.52 -8.02 -17.08
C MET A 281 28.14 -8.68 -17.07
N LEU A 282 27.94 -9.68 -17.92
CA LEU A 282 26.63 -10.36 -18.08
C LEU A 282 26.14 -11.02 -16.79
N TRP A 283 27.02 -11.63 -15.98
CA TRP A 283 26.66 -12.24 -14.71
C TRP A 283 26.14 -11.23 -13.67
N ALA A 284 26.55 -9.98 -13.77
CA ALA A 284 26.09 -8.89 -12.91
C ALA A 284 24.84 -8.19 -13.46
N ALA A 285 24.53 -8.42 -14.74
CA ALA A 285 23.37 -7.86 -15.41
C ALA A 285 22.11 -8.72 -15.22
N VAL A 286 22.23 -10.03 -15.37
CA VAL A 286 21.14 -11.00 -15.31
C VAL A 286 21.30 -11.91 -14.09
N TRP A 287 20.22 -12.13 -13.35
CA TRP A 287 20.24 -13.04 -12.19
C TRP A 287 20.47 -14.49 -12.66
N PRO A 288 21.39 -15.24 -12.02
CA PRO A 288 21.67 -16.62 -12.41
C PRO A 288 20.46 -17.53 -12.17
N GLU A 289 19.99 -18.22 -13.20
CA GLU A 289 18.85 -19.13 -13.11
C GLU A 289 19.09 -20.30 -12.15
N GLN A 290 20.32 -20.70 -11.95
CA GLN A 290 20.73 -21.77 -11.03
C GLN A 290 20.41 -21.43 -9.55
N LEU A 291 20.26 -20.14 -9.22
CA LEU A 291 19.91 -19.65 -7.88
C LEU A 291 18.39 -19.41 -7.72
N VAL A 292 17.59 -19.86 -8.66
CA VAL A 292 16.12 -19.74 -8.59
C VAL A 292 15.53 -21.00 -7.99
N PHE A 293 14.86 -20.86 -6.84
CA PHE A 293 14.24 -21.96 -6.09
C PHE A 293 12.70 -21.92 -6.14
N SER A 294 12.11 -21.15 -7.06
CA SER A 294 10.66 -21.00 -7.17
C SER A 294 9.94 -22.34 -7.35
N LYS A 295 10.44 -23.20 -8.23
CA LYS A 295 9.81 -24.48 -8.53
C LYS A 295 9.82 -25.42 -7.32
N GLN A 296 10.95 -25.56 -6.62
CA GLN A 296 11.05 -26.41 -5.43
C GLN A 296 10.09 -25.93 -4.33
N LEU A 297 9.99 -24.60 -4.12
CA LEU A 297 9.08 -24.03 -3.13
C LEU A 297 7.62 -24.20 -3.56
N SER A 298 7.30 -24.03 -4.84
CA SER A 298 5.97 -24.25 -5.39
C SER A 298 5.53 -25.72 -5.22
N ASP A 299 6.39 -26.67 -5.59
CA ASP A 299 6.10 -28.11 -5.46
C ASP A 299 5.93 -28.54 -4.01
N ALA A 300 6.79 -28.04 -3.10
CA ALA A 300 6.66 -28.29 -1.66
C ALA A 300 5.34 -27.72 -1.11
N THR A 301 4.98 -26.51 -1.52
CA THR A 301 3.71 -25.87 -1.11
C THR A 301 2.51 -26.65 -1.66
N ASN A 302 2.52 -27.03 -2.92
CA ASN A 302 1.46 -27.84 -3.52
C ASN A 302 1.29 -29.17 -2.81
N THR A 303 2.40 -29.82 -2.44
CA THR A 303 2.41 -31.08 -1.67
C THR A 303 1.80 -30.87 -0.27
N ALA A 304 2.21 -29.81 0.42
CA ALA A 304 1.67 -29.46 1.74
C ALA A 304 0.16 -29.16 1.68
N VAL A 305 -0.26 -28.34 0.71
CA VAL A 305 -1.69 -28.02 0.52
C VAL A 305 -2.49 -29.27 0.16
N LYS A 306 -1.96 -30.13 -0.72
CA LYS A 306 -2.62 -31.40 -1.05
C LYS A 306 -2.74 -32.30 0.19
N TRP A 307 -1.71 -32.38 1.02
CA TRP A 307 -1.76 -33.13 2.27
C TRP A 307 -2.83 -32.56 3.22
N ILE A 308 -2.87 -31.24 3.42
CA ILE A 308 -3.88 -30.58 4.25
C ILE A 308 -5.28 -30.86 3.71
N THR A 309 -5.51 -30.64 2.43
CA THR A 309 -6.83 -30.82 1.81
C THR A 309 -7.29 -32.29 1.80
N THR A 310 -6.37 -33.26 1.83
CA THR A 310 -6.70 -34.68 1.87
C THR A 310 -6.90 -35.14 3.32
N ASN A 311 -5.95 -34.84 4.22
CA ASN A 311 -5.97 -35.39 5.57
C ASN A 311 -6.81 -34.53 6.56
N LEU A 312 -6.92 -33.23 6.32
CA LEU A 312 -7.72 -32.33 7.15
C LEU A 312 -9.00 -31.86 6.43
N TYR A 313 -9.48 -32.68 5.48
CA TYR A 313 -10.69 -32.39 4.69
C TYR A 313 -11.89 -32.04 5.58
N PHE A 314 -12.07 -32.82 6.65
CA PHE A 314 -13.17 -32.60 7.61
C PHE A 314 -13.11 -31.21 8.21
N ILE A 315 -11.94 -30.72 8.59
CA ILE A 315 -11.77 -29.39 9.19
C ILE A 315 -11.97 -28.30 8.12
N THR A 316 -11.29 -28.44 6.98
CA THR A 316 -11.33 -27.41 5.92
C THR A 316 -12.70 -27.30 5.28
N SER A 317 -13.34 -28.44 4.96
CA SER A 317 -14.69 -28.44 4.40
C SER A 317 -15.76 -28.15 5.46
N GLY A 318 -15.57 -28.63 6.68
CA GLY A 318 -16.46 -28.31 7.80
C GLY A 318 -16.51 -26.79 8.07
N PHE A 319 -15.35 -26.14 8.15
CA PHE A 319 -15.28 -24.69 8.32
C PHE A 319 -15.90 -23.93 7.12
N LYS A 320 -15.52 -24.32 5.89
CA LYS A 320 -16.12 -23.75 4.68
C LYS A 320 -17.64 -23.89 4.70
N ASN A 321 -18.14 -25.09 4.97
CA ASN A 321 -19.56 -25.39 4.95
C ASN A 321 -20.30 -24.63 6.06
N PHE A 322 -19.71 -24.52 7.27
CA PHE A 322 -20.26 -23.73 8.34
C PHE A 322 -20.42 -22.26 7.93
N ILE A 323 -19.37 -21.65 7.41
CA ILE A 323 -19.44 -20.24 6.94
C ILE A 323 -20.45 -20.07 5.80
N SER A 324 -20.42 -20.97 4.81
CA SER A 324 -21.31 -20.86 3.65
C SER A 324 -22.78 -21.12 4.04
N TYR A 325 -23.08 -22.27 4.64
CA TYR A 325 -24.46 -22.70 4.86
C TYR A 325 -25.10 -22.10 6.12
N SER A 326 -24.31 -21.86 7.17
CA SER A 326 -24.86 -21.36 8.43
C SER A 326 -24.79 -19.84 8.58
N VAL A 327 -23.94 -19.16 7.80
CA VAL A 327 -23.77 -17.72 7.90
C VAL A 327 -24.09 -16.99 6.61
N LEU A 328 -23.43 -17.31 5.49
CA LEU A 328 -23.59 -16.59 4.24
C LEU A 328 -24.97 -16.82 3.61
N ASN A 329 -25.34 -18.08 3.35
CA ASN A 329 -26.57 -18.40 2.63
C ASN A 329 -27.83 -17.85 3.33
N PRO A 330 -28.06 -18.00 4.66
CA PRO A 330 -29.26 -17.47 5.29
C PRO A 330 -29.40 -15.95 5.17
N ILE A 331 -28.26 -15.22 5.23
CA ILE A 331 -28.28 -13.76 5.07
C ILE A 331 -28.52 -13.40 3.59
N GLU A 332 -27.87 -14.10 2.66
CA GLU A 332 -28.01 -13.90 1.22
C GLU A 332 -29.46 -14.20 0.77
N ASP A 333 -30.01 -15.33 1.18
CA ASP A 333 -31.39 -15.70 0.86
C ASP A 333 -32.39 -14.65 1.37
N THR A 334 -32.14 -14.11 2.57
CA THR A 334 -33.01 -13.07 3.14
C THR A 334 -32.88 -11.74 2.41
N LEU A 335 -31.66 -11.30 2.08
CA LEU A 335 -31.40 -9.98 1.51
C LEU A 335 -31.55 -9.95 -0.02
N ALA A 336 -31.04 -10.98 -0.72
CA ALA A 336 -30.97 -11.00 -2.17
C ALA A 336 -32.15 -11.73 -2.82
N GLN A 337 -32.60 -12.86 -2.24
CA GLN A 337 -33.70 -13.67 -2.79
C GLN A 337 -35.06 -13.32 -2.19
N GLY A 338 -35.08 -12.66 -1.03
CA GLY A 338 -36.32 -12.15 -0.41
C GLY A 338 -36.95 -11.03 -1.22
N PRO A 339 -38.22 -10.65 -0.93
CA PRO A 339 -38.90 -9.55 -1.57
C PRO A 339 -38.10 -8.25 -1.40
N TRP A 340 -37.62 -7.68 -2.51
CA TRP A 340 -36.73 -6.51 -2.53
C TRP A 340 -37.26 -5.33 -1.70
N PHE A 341 -38.58 -5.11 -1.70
CA PHE A 341 -39.22 -3.99 -0.98
C PHE A 341 -39.11 -4.13 0.55
N ILE A 342 -39.04 -5.37 1.09
CA ILE A 342 -38.86 -5.61 2.53
C ILE A 342 -37.45 -5.23 2.93
N THR A 343 -36.44 -5.71 2.20
CA THR A 343 -35.03 -5.37 2.44
C THR A 343 -34.79 -3.87 2.27
N PHE A 344 -35.37 -3.26 1.22
CA PHE A 344 -35.35 -1.83 0.99
C PHE A 344 -35.90 -1.05 2.20
N ALA A 345 -37.10 -1.39 2.64
CA ALA A 345 -37.76 -0.73 3.78
C ALA A 345 -36.95 -0.91 5.07
N ALA A 346 -36.40 -2.10 5.32
CA ALA A 346 -35.59 -2.38 6.48
C ALA A 346 -34.30 -1.52 6.51
N ILE A 347 -33.58 -1.42 5.40
CA ILE A 347 -32.36 -0.61 5.31
C ILE A 347 -32.68 0.87 5.50
N VAL A 348 -33.74 1.39 4.87
CA VAL A 348 -34.17 2.78 5.02
C VAL A 348 -34.60 3.08 6.47
N LEU A 349 -35.31 2.14 7.10
CA LEU A 349 -35.73 2.27 8.50
C LEU A 349 -34.51 2.30 9.46
N ILE A 350 -33.54 1.42 9.23
CA ILE A 350 -32.27 1.43 10.00
C ILE A 350 -31.55 2.77 9.83
N ALA A 351 -31.46 3.28 8.60
CA ALA A 351 -30.85 4.58 8.32
C ALA A 351 -31.61 5.73 9.02
N LEU A 352 -32.94 5.66 9.06
CA LEU A 352 -33.78 6.63 9.73
C LEU A 352 -33.56 6.65 11.25
N ILE A 353 -33.48 5.48 11.87
CA ILE A 353 -33.27 5.34 13.31
C ILE A 353 -31.86 5.79 13.72
N LEU A 354 -30.84 5.39 12.97
CA LEU A 354 -29.44 5.63 13.33
C LEU A 354 -28.95 7.03 12.95
N ALA A 355 -29.40 7.56 11.82
CA ALA A 355 -28.81 8.77 11.24
C ALA A 355 -29.82 9.87 10.87
N GLY A 356 -31.11 9.65 11.10
CA GLY A 356 -32.17 10.62 10.89
C GLY A 356 -32.67 10.74 9.46
N THR A 357 -33.65 11.63 9.27
CA THR A 357 -34.44 11.73 8.02
C THR A 357 -33.61 12.06 6.78
N ARG A 358 -32.60 12.94 6.89
CA ARG A 358 -31.77 13.34 5.74
C ARG A 358 -31.00 12.15 5.16
N ILE A 359 -30.42 11.34 6.04
CA ILE A 359 -29.66 10.14 5.62
C ILE A 359 -30.61 9.06 5.12
N ALA A 360 -31.79 8.88 5.74
CA ALA A 360 -32.78 7.94 5.27
C ALA A 360 -33.27 8.27 3.83
N VAL A 361 -33.52 9.55 3.53
CA VAL A 361 -33.89 9.98 2.17
C VAL A 361 -32.75 9.73 1.18
N LEU A 362 -31.50 10.03 1.55
CA LEU A 362 -30.35 9.72 0.71
C LEU A 362 -30.22 8.21 0.44
N THR A 363 -30.32 7.40 1.50
CA THR A 363 -30.29 5.93 1.40
C THR A 363 -31.40 5.41 0.50
N ALA A 364 -32.65 5.89 0.66
CA ALA A 364 -33.75 5.51 -0.19
C ALA A 364 -33.52 5.88 -1.65
N SER A 365 -32.98 7.07 -1.91
CA SER A 365 -32.66 7.52 -3.27
C SER A 365 -31.59 6.63 -3.93
N LEU A 366 -30.52 6.30 -3.21
CA LEU A 366 -29.44 5.44 -3.71
C LEU A 366 -29.94 3.99 -3.95
N LEU A 367 -30.70 3.43 -3.02
CA LEU A 367 -31.29 2.10 -3.20
C LEU A 367 -32.28 2.07 -4.39
N THR A 368 -33.05 3.14 -4.58
CA THR A 368 -33.93 3.26 -5.76
C THR A 368 -33.13 3.23 -7.08
N LEU A 369 -31.97 3.91 -7.12
CA LEU A 369 -31.08 3.84 -8.28
C LEU A 369 -30.57 2.41 -8.54
N ILE A 370 -30.23 1.66 -7.47
CA ILE A 370 -29.82 0.25 -7.59
C ILE A 370 -30.98 -0.60 -8.14
N VAL A 371 -32.21 -0.40 -7.67
CA VAL A 371 -33.38 -1.12 -8.17
C VAL A 371 -33.63 -0.81 -9.66
N ILE A 372 -33.58 0.48 -10.04
CA ILE A 372 -33.81 0.92 -11.44
C ILE A 372 -32.68 0.40 -12.35
N SER A 373 -31.45 0.30 -11.88
CA SER A 373 -30.34 -0.25 -12.67
C SER A 373 -30.45 -1.77 -12.92
N GLY A 374 -31.34 -2.48 -12.23
CA GLY A 374 -31.49 -3.93 -12.32
C GLY A 374 -30.42 -4.73 -11.57
N LEU A 375 -29.53 -4.05 -10.81
CA LEU A 375 -28.40 -4.66 -10.09
C LEU A 375 -28.71 -4.94 -8.60
N TRP A 376 -30.00 -5.10 -8.27
CA TRP A 376 -30.42 -5.34 -6.88
C TRP A 376 -29.82 -6.62 -6.29
N PHE A 377 -29.86 -7.70 -7.04
CA PHE A 377 -29.39 -9.00 -6.60
C PHE A 377 -27.88 -8.98 -6.31
N GLU A 378 -27.08 -8.46 -7.22
CA GLU A 378 -25.63 -8.33 -7.08
C GLU A 378 -25.23 -7.39 -5.92
N ALA A 379 -26.00 -6.31 -5.75
CA ALA A 379 -25.79 -5.38 -4.65
C ALA A 379 -26.06 -6.03 -3.30
N MET A 380 -27.11 -6.85 -3.18
CA MET A 380 -27.43 -7.55 -1.94
C MET A 380 -26.45 -8.68 -1.62
N ILE A 381 -25.95 -9.41 -2.62
CA ILE A 381 -24.84 -10.36 -2.45
C ILE A 381 -23.60 -9.65 -1.91
N THR A 382 -23.24 -8.52 -2.53
CA THR A 382 -22.09 -7.72 -2.09
C THR A 382 -22.27 -7.21 -0.65
N LEU A 383 -23.47 -6.74 -0.32
CA LEU A 383 -23.81 -6.30 1.04
C LEU A 383 -23.68 -7.45 2.06
N THR A 384 -24.21 -8.63 1.73
CA THR A 384 -24.11 -9.85 2.55
C THR A 384 -22.65 -10.19 2.83
N GLN A 385 -21.81 -10.28 1.79
CA GLN A 385 -20.40 -10.58 1.93
C GLN A 385 -19.66 -9.55 2.77
N THR A 386 -19.99 -8.26 2.57
CA THR A 386 -19.37 -7.16 3.32
C THR A 386 -19.76 -7.22 4.80
N ILE A 387 -21.02 -7.46 5.14
CA ILE A 387 -21.50 -7.59 6.52
C ILE A 387 -20.80 -8.76 7.20
N VAL A 388 -20.80 -9.94 6.58
CA VAL A 388 -20.20 -11.15 7.16
C VAL A 388 -18.68 -10.97 7.33
N ALA A 389 -17.99 -10.47 6.31
CA ALA A 389 -16.55 -10.19 6.40
C ALA A 389 -16.22 -9.19 7.51
N THR A 390 -17.00 -8.11 7.63
CA THR A 390 -16.84 -7.10 8.69
C THR A 390 -17.03 -7.70 10.08
N LEU A 391 -18.10 -8.47 10.28
CA LEU A 391 -18.39 -9.10 11.57
C LEU A 391 -17.28 -10.10 11.97
N LEU A 392 -16.84 -10.94 11.04
CA LEU A 392 -15.73 -11.88 11.27
C LEU A 392 -14.41 -11.16 11.58
N THR A 393 -14.11 -10.11 10.82
CA THR A 393 -12.90 -9.30 11.05
C THR A 393 -12.95 -8.60 12.41
N MET A 394 -14.10 -8.03 12.79
CA MET A 394 -14.26 -7.40 14.09
C MET A 394 -14.15 -8.42 15.25
N LEU A 395 -14.77 -9.57 15.11
CA LEU A 395 -14.71 -10.63 16.12
C LEU A 395 -13.26 -11.06 16.39
N VAL A 396 -12.50 -11.33 15.33
CA VAL A 396 -11.09 -11.72 15.44
C VAL A 396 -10.22 -10.53 15.88
N GLY A 397 -10.43 -9.36 15.26
CA GLY A 397 -9.62 -8.17 15.51
C GLY A 397 -9.77 -7.62 16.92
N VAL A 398 -11.00 -7.56 17.45
CA VAL A 398 -11.27 -7.14 18.82
C VAL A 398 -10.69 -8.14 19.82
N ALA A 399 -10.91 -9.44 19.61
CA ALA A 399 -10.36 -10.48 20.48
C ALA A 399 -8.84 -10.42 20.57
N LEU A 400 -8.15 -10.33 19.42
CA LEU A 400 -6.69 -10.20 19.38
C LEU A 400 -6.21 -8.86 19.95
N GLY A 401 -6.90 -7.76 19.65
CA GLY A 401 -6.57 -6.43 20.17
C GLY A 401 -6.65 -6.35 21.69
N VAL A 402 -7.70 -6.91 22.28
CA VAL A 402 -7.84 -7.01 23.74
C VAL A 402 -6.73 -7.90 24.33
N TRP A 403 -6.47 -9.05 23.73
CA TRP A 403 -5.42 -9.95 24.22
C TRP A 403 -4.03 -9.30 24.24
N VAL A 404 -3.64 -8.63 23.16
CA VAL A 404 -2.38 -7.88 23.09
C VAL A 404 -2.36 -6.71 24.05
N GLY A 405 -3.46 -5.96 24.18
CA GLY A 405 -3.57 -4.82 25.09
C GLY A 405 -3.46 -5.20 26.57
N VAL A 406 -4.01 -6.35 26.96
CA VAL A 406 -3.88 -6.89 28.33
C VAL A 406 -2.47 -7.39 28.58
N GLY A 407 -1.83 -8.02 27.59
CA GLY A 407 -0.44 -8.50 27.68
C GLY A 407 0.58 -7.38 27.88
N SER A 408 0.44 -6.25 27.17
CA SER A 408 1.36 -5.10 27.32
C SER A 408 1.27 -4.41 28.67
N ARG A 409 0.06 -4.32 29.26
CA ARG A 409 -0.12 -3.78 30.62
C ARG A 409 0.53 -4.62 31.71
N SER A 410 0.72 -5.91 31.49
CA SER A 410 1.40 -6.78 32.45
C SER A 410 2.93 -6.57 32.44
N GLU A 411 3.51 -6.18 31.31
CA GLU A 411 4.94 -5.82 31.20
C GLU A 411 5.23 -4.45 31.82
N GLU A 412 4.41 -3.43 31.58
CA GLU A 412 4.57 -2.11 32.21
C GLU A 412 4.48 -2.18 33.76
N ARG A 413 3.64 -3.06 34.30
CA ARG A 413 3.54 -3.29 35.76
C ARG A 413 4.75 -4.04 36.33
N ARG A 414 5.50 -4.79 35.51
CA ARG A 414 6.75 -5.44 35.94
C ARG A 414 7.93 -4.48 35.95
N VAL A 415 8.03 -3.61 34.95
CA VAL A 415 9.11 -2.62 34.82
C VAL A 415 8.97 -1.48 35.85
N GLY A 416 7.78 -1.19 36.34
CA GLY A 416 7.54 -0.15 37.36
C GLY A 416 7.73 -0.63 38.82
N LYS A 417 8.22 -1.87 39.03
CA LYS A 417 8.53 -2.43 40.38
C LYS A 417 10.01 -2.73 40.62
N GLU A 418 10.87 -2.40 39.66
CA GLU A 418 12.33 -2.34 39.82
C GLU A 418 12.78 -0.86 39.86
#